data_6290059d818ae1efe13104e17d6f28be
#
_entry.id   6290059d818ae1efe13104e17d6f28be
#
_cell.length_a   1.000
_cell.length_b   1.000
_cell.length_c   1.000
_cell.angle_alpha   90.00
_cell.angle_beta   90.00
_cell.angle_gamma   90.00
#
_symmetry.space_group_name_H-M   'P 1'
#
loop_
_entity.id
_entity.type
_entity.pdbx_description
1 polymer ?
#
loop_
_entity_poly.entity_id
_entity_poly.type
_entity_poly.pdbx_seq_one_letter_code
_entity_poly.pdbx_strand_id
1 'polypeptide(L)'
;MKMNTALHEMKSDSARKMVSLKPNEGCSVLDVHDLTVAYREKPVLWHVDFVIEGPSLVGIIGPNGAGKSTLIKAILGLLPVSSGKVDFFGKPLKKERLRVGYVPQRESVDWDFPIQVLDVVMMGTYGRLGWFRRPGRIERQLALESLERMGLSGLENRQIGQLSGGQQQRVFLARALAQKADLYFMDEPMAGVDAATEHAIFQVLADLRNQGKTVVVVHHDLRSVPDHFDHL
;
A
#
# COMPACT_ATOMS: atom_id res chain seq x y z
N MET A 1 41.79 -25.28 5.00
CA MET A 1 41.02 -24.65 6.08
C MET A 1 41.05 -23.12 5.97
N LYS A 2 40.97 -22.55 4.75
CA LYS A 2 40.96 -21.08 4.52
C LYS A 2 39.89 -20.61 3.50
N MET A 3 38.94 -21.46 3.14
CA MET A 3 37.92 -21.16 2.12
C MET A 3 36.51 -20.87 2.68
N ASN A 4 36.31 -21.06 4.00
CA ASN A 4 34.97 -20.85 4.62
C ASN A 4 34.79 -19.49 5.27
N THR A 5 35.85 -18.70 5.44
CA THR A 5 35.75 -17.36 6.08
C THR A 5 35.32 -16.29 5.08
N ALA A 6 35.71 -16.42 3.81
CA ALA A 6 35.36 -15.43 2.76
C ALA A 6 33.85 -15.46 2.35
N LEU A 7 33.19 -16.60 2.46
CA LEU A 7 31.76 -16.75 2.15
C LEU A 7 30.84 -16.21 3.28
N HIS A 8 31.36 -16.07 4.48
CA HIS A 8 30.60 -15.49 5.61
C HIS A 8 30.68 -13.97 5.63
N GLU A 9 31.79 -13.38 5.17
CA GLU A 9 31.95 -11.92 5.05
C GLU A 9 31.21 -11.33 3.85
N MET A 10 31.09 -12.06 2.73
CA MET A 10 30.30 -11.62 1.57
C MET A 10 28.79 -11.62 1.79
N LYS A 11 28.26 -12.35 2.78
CA LYS A 11 26.84 -12.35 3.14
C LYS A 11 26.43 -11.25 4.11
N SER A 12 27.40 -10.60 4.78
CA SER A 12 27.12 -9.53 5.74
C SER A 12 27.11 -8.14 5.11
N ASP A 13 27.72 -7.96 3.93
CA ASP A 13 27.90 -6.64 3.34
C ASP A 13 26.78 -6.23 2.36
N SER A 14 25.99 -7.17 1.84
CA SER A 14 24.84 -6.86 0.97
C SER A 14 23.54 -6.52 1.74
N ALA A 15 23.55 -6.64 3.08
CA ALA A 15 22.39 -6.31 3.94
C ALA A 15 22.45 -4.90 4.57
N ARG A 16 23.48 -4.08 4.26
CA ARG A 16 23.71 -2.77 4.87
C ARG A 16 23.74 -1.62 3.85
N LYS A 17 22.66 -1.41 3.13
CA LYS A 17 22.30 -0.08 2.64
C LYS A 17 20.89 0.26 3.12
N MET A 18 20.75 0.41 4.43
CA MET A 18 19.63 1.15 4.99
C MET A 18 19.82 2.62 4.61
N VAL A 19 18.88 3.15 3.84
CA VAL A 19 18.75 4.59 3.63
C VAL A 19 18.33 5.17 4.98
N SER A 20 19.29 5.68 5.74
CA SER A 20 19.03 6.49 6.92
C SER A 20 18.47 7.84 6.46
N LEU A 21 17.17 7.95 6.37
CA LEU A 21 16.47 9.23 6.32
C LEU A 21 16.62 9.85 7.71
N LYS A 22 17.49 10.87 7.84
CA LYS A 22 17.67 11.59 9.10
C LYS A 22 16.38 12.30 9.46
N PRO A 23 15.94 12.26 10.75
CA PRO A 23 14.75 12.98 11.18
C PRO A 23 14.98 14.49 11.02
N ASN A 24 14.17 15.10 10.16
CA ASN A 24 13.95 16.53 10.16
C ASN A 24 12.79 16.80 11.11
N GLU A 25 12.74 17.91 11.83
CA GLU A 25 11.74 18.23 12.88
C GLU A 25 10.30 18.43 12.36
N GLY A 26 9.96 17.86 11.20
CA GLY A 26 8.62 17.77 10.63
C GLY A 26 7.91 16.50 11.11
N CYS A 27 6.64 16.59 11.40
CA CYS A 27 5.80 15.45 11.84
C CYS A 27 5.86 14.30 10.83
N SER A 28 6.49 13.17 11.20
CA SER A 28 6.56 11.96 10.36
C SER A 28 5.16 11.45 10.01
N VAL A 29 4.97 11.05 8.76
CA VAL A 29 3.73 10.41 8.29
C VAL A 29 3.69 8.95 8.74
N LEU A 30 4.84 8.29 8.71
CA LEU A 30 5.03 6.92 9.18
C LEU A 30 6.39 6.80 9.86
N ASP A 31 6.41 6.20 11.02
CA ASP A 31 7.62 5.87 11.79
C ASP A 31 7.58 4.39 12.17
N VAL A 32 8.54 3.63 11.68
CA VAL A 32 8.70 2.20 11.96
C VAL A 32 10.02 2.01 12.70
N HIS A 33 9.95 1.48 13.92
CA HIS A 33 11.09 1.30 14.78
C HIS A 33 11.22 -0.14 15.26
N ASP A 34 12.39 -0.75 15.00
CA ASP A 34 12.80 -2.09 15.45
C ASP A 34 11.77 -3.18 15.12
N LEU A 35 11.09 -3.08 13.97
CA LEU A 35 10.00 -3.98 13.62
C LEU A 35 10.53 -5.36 13.27
N THR A 36 10.14 -6.36 14.06
CA THR A 36 10.46 -7.79 13.84
C THR A 36 9.18 -8.60 13.71
N VAL A 37 9.10 -9.41 12.66
CA VAL A 37 7.98 -10.32 12.39
C VAL A 37 8.49 -11.74 12.20
N ALA A 38 7.92 -12.68 12.93
CA ALA A 38 8.25 -14.09 12.81
C ALA A 38 6.99 -14.92 12.56
N TYR A 39 7.07 -15.87 11.63
CA TYR A 39 6.09 -16.95 11.50
C TYR A 39 6.55 -18.17 12.27
N ARG A 40 5.87 -18.47 13.38
CA ARG A 40 6.30 -19.47 14.37
C ARG A 40 7.68 -19.08 14.93
N GLU A 41 8.74 -19.86 14.63
CA GLU A 41 10.10 -19.61 15.10
C GLU A 41 11.03 -18.99 14.04
N LYS A 42 10.55 -18.77 12.81
CA LYS A 42 11.37 -18.23 11.72
C LYS A 42 11.06 -16.76 11.49
N PRO A 43 11.99 -15.84 11.77
CA PRO A 43 11.82 -14.44 11.47
C PRO A 43 11.83 -14.22 9.95
N VAL A 44 10.86 -13.42 9.47
CA VAL A 44 10.73 -13.00 8.08
C VAL A 44 11.20 -11.55 7.92
N LEU A 45 10.98 -10.74 8.94
CA LEU A 45 11.49 -9.37 9.04
C LEU A 45 12.28 -9.25 10.33
N TRP A 46 13.40 -8.53 10.27
CA TRP A 46 14.32 -8.45 11.39
C TRP A 46 14.82 -7.03 11.56
N HIS A 47 14.51 -6.39 12.71
CA HIS A 47 14.99 -5.04 13.07
C HIS A 47 14.81 -4.04 11.93
N VAL A 48 13.59 -3.88 11.42
CA VAL A 48 13.30 -2.93 10.34
C VAL A 48 13.05 -1.56 10.93
N ASP A 49 13.84 -0.57 10.49
CA ASP A 49 13.75 0.83 10.89
C ASP A 49 13.65 1.72 9.66
N PHE A 50 12.65 2.57 9.58
CA PHE A 50 12.57 3.65 8.60
C PHE A 50 11.50 4.68 8.99
N VAL A 51 11.65 5.89 8.43
CA VAL A 51 10.72 7.02 8.62
C VAL A 51 10.32 7.57 7.26
N ILE A 52 9.03 7.91 7.10
CA ILE A 52 8.51 8.66 5.95
C ILE A 52 8.02 10.01 6.47
N GLU A 53 8.62 11.10 5.99
CA GLU A 53 8.46 12.43 6.60
C GLU A 53 7.36 13.29 5.98
N GLY A 54 6.96 13.07 4.75
CA GLY A 54 6.03 14.00 4.08
C GLY A 54 5.35 13.42 2.87
N PRO A 55 4.64 14.24 2.12
CA PRO A 55 4.01 13.82 0.88
C PRO A 55 5.05 13.25 -0.08
N SER A 56 4.96 11.97 -0.37
CA SER A 56 5.93 11.27 -1.21
C SER A 56 5.32 10.00 -1.82
N LEU A 57 5.89 9.57 -2.93
CA LEU A 57 5.64 8.27 -3.53
C LEU A 57 6.85 7.37 -3.22
N VAL A 58 6.64 6.40 -2.32
CA VAL A 58 7.69 5.51 -1.79
C VAL A 58 7.54 4.13 -2.39
N GLY A 59 8.61 3.57 -2.95
CA GLY A 59 8.67 2.22 -3.48
C GLY A 59 9.28 1.23 -2.48
N ILE A 60 8.60 0.12 -2.19
CA ILE A 60 9.16 -1.04 -1.51
C ILE A 60 9.49 -2.08 -2.57
N ILE A 61 10.79 -2.30 -2.80
CA ILE A 61 11.27 -3.13 -3.88
C ILE A 61 12.04 -4.33 -3.34
N GLY A 62 12.00 -5.42 -4.07
CA GLY A 62 12.76 -6.62 -3.76
C GLY A 62 12.20 -7.86 -4.44
N PRO A 63 12.91 -8.98 -4.42
CA PRO A 63 12.46 -10.23 -5.04
C PRO A 63 11.19 -10.78 -4.36
N ASN A 64 10.50 -11.69 -5.05
CA ASN A 64 9.37 -12.42 -4.47
C ASN A 64 9.84 -13.20 -3.24
N GLY A 65 9.03 -13.20 -2.18
CA GLY A 65 9.38 -13.83 -0.91
C GLY A 65 10.29 -13.01 0.01
N ALA A 66 10.71 -11.79 -0.37
CA ALA A 66 11.55 -10.92 0.48
C ALA A 66 10.83 -10.32 1.70
N GLY A 67 9.53 -10.58 1.88
CA GLY A 67 8.77 -10.08 3.03
C GLY A 67 8.06 -8.73 2.81
N LYS A 68 8.00 -8.20 1.57
CA LYS A 68 7.38 -6.91 1.26
C LYS A 68 5.92 -6.80 1.72
N SER A 69 5.06 -7.74 1.31
CA SER A 69 3.66 -7.81 1.74
C SER A 69 3.52 -8.09 3.24
N THR A 70 4.45 -8.86 3.82
CA THR A 70 4.52 -9.08 5.27
C THR A 70 4.80 -7.79 6.01
N LEU A 71 5.71 -6.94 5.49
CA LEU A 71 6.01 -5.63 6.06
C LEU A 71 4.77 -4.74 6.09
N ILE A 72 4.08 -4.57 4.95
CA ILE A 72 2.85 -3.77 4.90
C ILE A 72 1.80 -4.32 5.87
N LYS A 73 1.56 -5.63 5.87
CA LYS A 73 0.55 -6.25 6.75
C LYS A 73 0.91 -6.09 8.23
N ALA A 74 2.19 -6.17 8.59
CA ALA A 74 2.65 -5.95 9.95
C ALA A 74 2.48 -4.49 10.38
N ILE A 75 2.90 -3.53 9.54
CA ILE A 75 2.70 -2.09 9.75
C ILE A 75 1.21 -1.77 9.98
N LEU A 76 0.33 -2.37 9.19
CA LEU A 76 -1.13 -2.18 9.29
C LEU A 76 -1.79 -2.98 10.43
N GLY A 77 -1.00 -3.71 11.22
CA GLY A 77 -1.53 -4.56 12.31
C GLY A 77 -2.42 -5.70 11.83
N LEU A 78 -2.28 -6.12 10.57
CA LEU A 78 -2.96 -7.28 9.98
C LEU A 78 -2.22 -8.59 10.28
N LEU A 79 -0.97 -8.52 10.73
CA LEU A 79 -0.15 -9.62 11.21
C LEU A 79 0.40 -9.27 12.59
N PRO A 80 0.54 -10.26 13.50
CA PRO A 80 1.18 -10.04 14.78
C PRO A 80 2.66 -9.72 14.58
N VAL A 81 3.16 -8.75 15.34
CA VAL A 81 4.58 -8.39 15.40
C VAL A 81 5.23 -9.02 16.63
N SER A 82 6.48 -9.46 16.51
CA SER A 82 7.24 -10.03 17.63
C SER A 82 7.83 -8.93 18.53
N SER A 83 8.33 -7.85 17.92
CA SER A 83 8.82 -6.65 18.60
C SER A 83 8.76 -5.45 17.66
N GLY A 84 8.97 -4.27 18.22
CA GLY A 84 8.99 -3.02 17.48
C GLY A 84 7.74 -2.17 17.67
N LYS A 85 7.77 -0.98 17.08
CA LYS A 85 6.72 0.02 17.18
C LYS A 85 6.45 0.64 15.82
N VAL A 86 5.18 0.96 15.56
CA VAL A 86 4.77 1.69 14.35
C VAL A 86 3.85 2.83 14.76
N ASP A 87 4.24 4.04 14.42
CA ASP A 87 3.44 5.25 14.61
C ASP A 87 3.05 5.87 13.26
N PHE A 88 1.81 6.31 13.16
CA PHE A 88 1.23 7.01 12.03
C PHE A 88 0.93 8.44 12.45
N PHE A 89 1.51 9.42 11.79
CA PHE A 89 1.36 10.83 12.15
C PHE A 89 1.64 11.08 13.64
N GLY A 90 2.67 10.39 14.19
CA GLY A 90 3.07 10.45 15.59
C GLY A 90 2.14 9.71 16.57
N LYS A 91 1.20 8.89 16.11
CA LYS A 91 0.24 8.16 16.94
C LYS A 91 0.06 6.72 16.47
N PRO A 92 -0.37 5.79 17.35
CA PRO A 92 -0.70 4.43 16.94
C PRO A 92 -1.84 4.38 15.89
N LEU A 93 -1.79 3.41 14.97
CA LEU A 93 -2.77 3.21 13.89
C LEU A 93 -4.23 3.28 14.37
N LYS A 94 -4.54 2.75 15.55
CA LYS A 94 -5.90 2.75 16.09
C LYS A 94 -6.52 4.15 16.15
N LYS A 95 -5.72 5.20 16.33
CA LYS A 95 -6.16 6.60 16.39
C LYS A 95 -6.22 7.26 15.01
N GLU A 96 -5.48 6.74 14.04
CA GLU A 96 -5.29 7.33 12.71
C GLU A 96 -5.88 6.49 11.56
N ARG A 97 -6.66 5.44 11.86
CA ARG A 97 -7.20 4.47 10.88
C ARG A 97 -7.92 5.10 9.69
N LEU A 98 -8.62 6.20 9.90
CA LEU A 98 -9.38 6.88 8.85
C LEU A 98 -8.47 7.61 7.85
N ARG A 99 -7.23 7.88 8.26
CA ARG A 99 -6.21 8.55 7.45
C ARG A 99 -5.33 7.56 6.67
N VAL A 100 -5.50 6.25 6.91
CA VAL A 100 -4.68 5.20 6.28
C VAL A 100 -5.54 4.35 5.36
N GLY A 101 -5.19 4.30 4.07
CA GLY A 101 -5.82 3.47 3.05
C GLY A 101 -4.97 2.24 2.74
N TYR A 102 -5.62 1.12 2.36
CA TYR A 102 -4.91 -0.10 1.97
C TYR A 102 -5.55 -0.74 0.73
N VAL A 103 -4.71 -1.00 -0.26
CA VAL A 103 -5.02 -1.80 -1.45
C VAL A 103 -4.28 -3.12 -1.33
N PRO A 104 -4.97 -4.24 -1.06
CA PRO A 104 -4.34 -5.54 -0.94
C PRO A 104 -3.93 -6.10 -2.30
N GLN A 105 -3.00 -7.07 -2.29
CA GLN A 105 -2.65 -7.85 -3.46
C GLN A 105 -3.87 -8.58 -4.01
N ARG A 106 -3.99 -8.66 -5.34
CA ARG A 106 -5.17 -9.17 -6.04
C ARG A 106 -5.53 -10.60 -5.65
N GLU A 107 -4.54 -11.48 -5.48
CA GLU A 107 -4.76 -12.89 -5.12
C GLU A 107 -5.38 -13.09 -3.73
N SER A 108 -5.38 -12.07 -2.89
CA SER A 108 -5.97 -12.12 -1.54
C SER A 108 -7.46 -11.81 -1.48
N VAL A 109 -8.09 -11.53 -2.63
CA VAL A 109 -9.48 -11.07 -2.73
C VAL A 109 -10.35 -12.17 -3.34
N ASP A 110 -11.53 -12.41 -2.75
CA ASP A 110 -12.57 -13.27 -3.34
C ASP A 110 -13.34 -12.48 -4.43
N TRP A 111 -13.04 -12.78 -5.68
CA TRP A 111 -13.61 -12.12 -6.85
C TRP A 111 -14.96 -12.70 -7.28
N ASP A 112 -15.34 -13.88 -6.80
CA ASP A 112 -16.59 -14.54 -7.14
C ASP A 112 -17.76 -14.05 -6.26
N PHE A 113 -17.47 -13.21 -5.28
CA PHE A 113 -18.50 -12.60 -4.43
C PHE A 113 -19.44 -11.72 -5.28
N PRO A 114 -20.78 -11.94 -5.22
CA PRO A 114 -21.75 -11.27 -6.10
C PRO A 114 -22.03 -9.83 -5.65
N ILE A 115 -21.06 -8.95 -5.81
CA ILE A 115 -21.16 -7.53 -5.44
C ILE A 115 -20.96 -6.63 -6.66
N GLN A 116 -21.68 -5.52 -6.71
CA GLN A 116 -21.53 -4.52 -7.76
C GLN A 116 -20.29 -3.65 -7.55
N VAL A 117 -19.71 -3.20 -8.66
CA VAL A 117 -18.52 -2.33 -8.68
C VAL A 117 -18.72 -1.07 -7.82
N LEU A 118 -19.87 -0.40 -7.95
CA LEU A 118 -20.18 0.78 -7.17
C LEU A 118 -20.18 0.51 -5.67
N ASP A 119 -20.76 -0.64 -5.25
CA ASP A 119 -20.83 -0.99 -3.83
C ASP A 119 -19.44 -1.26 -3.25
N VAL A 120 -18.56 -1.93 -4.01
CA VAL A 120 -17.16 -2.11 -3.61
C VAL A 120 -16.46 -0.78 -3.38
N VAL A 121 -16.65 0.20 -4.29
CA VAL A 121 -16.02 1.51 -4.16
C VAL A 121 -16.62 2.31 -3.00
N MET A 122 -17.95 2.24 -2.80
CA MET A 122 -18.63 2.86 -1.66
C MET A 122 -18.13 2.34 -0.30
N MET A 123 -17.68 1.08 -0.21
CA MET A 123 -17.07 0.56 1.03
C MET A 123 -15.88 1.40 1.50
N GLY A 124 -15.16 2.08 0.58
CA GLY A 124 -14.10 3.01 0.94
C GLY A 124 -14.56 4.16 1.85
N THR A 125 -15.83 4.53 1.78
CA THR A 125 -16.40 5.64 2.56
C THR A 125 -16.89 5.22 3.96
N TYR A 126 -17.08 3.91 4.21
CA TYR A 126 -17.75 3.40 5.42
C TYR A 126 -17.03 3.77 6.72
N GLY A 127 -15.72 3.84 6.70
CA GLY A 127 -14.95 4.23 7.88
C GLY A 127 -15.34 5.60 8.45
N ARG A 128 -15.78 6.53 7.59
CA ARG A 128 -16.21 7.89 7.98
C ARG A 128 -17.65 7.98 8.42
N LEU A 129 -18.49 7.04 7.98
CA LEU A 129 -19.92 7.03 8.33
C LEU A 129 -20.18 6.54 9.75
N GLY A 130 -19.28 5.70 10.29
CA GLY A 130 -19.51 5.00 11.55
C GLY A 130 -20.62 3.97 11.45
N TRP A 131 -21.06 3.43 12.60
CA TRP A 131 -21.96 2.26 12.68
C TRP A 131 -23.42 2.57 12.36
N PHE A 132 -23.86 3.83 12.50
CA PHE A 132 -25.29 4.19 12.46
C PHE A 132 -25.72 4.91 11.19
N ARG A 133 -24.78 5.33 10.33
CA ARG A 133 -25.13 6.06 9.11
C ARG A 133 -25.03 5.13 7.89
N ARG A 134 -26.06 5.18 7.06
CA ARG A 134 -26.04 4.51 5.76
C ARG A 134 -25.38 5.42 4.71
N PRO A 135 -24.67 4.86 3.72
CA PRO A 135 -24.16 5.63 2.59
C PRO A 135 -25.31 6.38 1.90
N GLY A 136 -25.06 7.64 1.61
CA GLY A 136 -26.03 8.52 0.96
C GLY A 136 -25.55 9.01 -0.42
N ARG A 137 -26.11 10.14 -0.85
CA ARG A 137 -25.76 10.75 -2.14
C ARG A 137 -24.29 11.18 -2.20
N ILE A 138 -23.72 11.65 -1.09
CA ILE A 138 -22.33 12.13 -1.01
C ILE A 138 -21.37 10.95 -1.23
N GLU A 139 -21.57 9.85 -0.53
CA GLU A 139 -20.72 8.66 -0.65
C GLU A 139 -20.82 8.04 -2.03
N ARG A 140 -22.04 8.00 -2.60
CA ARG A 140 -22.26 7.54 -3.97
C ARG A 140 -21.52 8.44 -4.98
N GLN A 141 -21.59 9.75 -4.82
CA GLN A 141 -20.90 10.70 -5.69
C GLN A 141 -19.37 10.52 -5.61
N LEU A 142 -18.81 10.40 -4.40
CA LEU A 142 -17.38 10.12 -4.20
C LEU A 142 -16.94 8.81 -4.86
N ALA A 143 -17.78 7.78 -4.80
CA ALA A 143 -17.50 6.50 -5.42
C ALA A 143 -17.50 6.64 -6.96
N LEU A 144 -18.46 7.35 -7.55
CA LEU A 144 -18.53 7.61 -8.99
C LEU A 144 -17.32 8.41 -9.49
N GLU A 145 -16.95 9.49 -8.79
CA GLU A 145 -15.76 10.28 -9.11
C GLU A 145 -14.47 9.43 -9.04
N SER A 146 -14.39 8.52 -8.06
CA SER A 146 -13.26 7.61 -7.94
C SER A 146 -13.21 6.59 -9.07
N LEU A 147 -14.35 6.08 -9.52
CA LEU A 147 -14.47 5.19 -10.68
C LEU A 147 -14.07 5.92 -11.97
N GLU A 148 -14.53 7.15 -12.17
CA GLU A 148 -14.17 7.98 -13.32
C GLU A 148 -12.66 8.21 -13.39
N ARG A 149 -12.01 8.57 -12.27
CA ARG A 149 -10.55 8.74 -12.18
C ARG A 149 -9.78 7.47 -12.55
N MET A 150 -10.38 6.29 -12.35
CA MET A 150 -9.81 4.99 -12.73
C MET A 150 -10.21 4.53 -14.12
N GLY A 151 -10.93 5.35 -14.91
CA GLY A 151 -11.40 4.98 -16.24
C GLY A 151 -12.40 3.81 -16.24
N LEU A 152 -13.28 3.76 -15.22
CA LEU A 152 -14.26 2.69 -15.02
C LEU A 152 -15.72 3.18 -15.14
N SER A 153 -15.93 4.37 -15.70
CA SER A 153 -17.27 4.92 -15.97
C SER A 153 -18.09 3.95 -16.84
N GLY A 154 -19.35 3.76 -16.49
CA GLY A 154 -20.26 2.83 -17.17
C GLY A 154 -20.19 1.38 -16.68
N LEU A 155 -19.32 1.07 -15.71
CA LEU A 155 -19.20 -0.27 -15.12
C LEU A 155 -19.82 -0.37 -13.71
N GLU A 156 -20.44 0.68 -13.21
CA GLU A 156 -20.92 0.85 -11.82
C GLU A 156 -21.84 -0.27 -11.37
N ASN A 157 -22.73 -0.70 -12.27
CA ASN A 157 -23.76 -1.71 -11.98
C ASN A 157 -23.34 -3.14 -12.34
N ARG A 158 -22.13 -3.35 -12.88
CA ARG A 158 -21.61 -4.71 -13.17
C ARG A 158 -21.18 -5.39 -11.87
N GLN A 159 -21.27 -6.71 -11.85
CA GLN A 159 -20.67 -7.51 -10.80
C GLN A 159 -19.15 -7.52 -10.97
N ILE A 160 -18.41 -7.46 -9.84
CA ILE A 160 -16.95 -7.37 -9.87
C ILE A 160 -16.31 -8.59 -10.54
N GLY A 161 -16.88 -9.78 -10.41
CA GLY A 161 -16.40 -11.00 -11.06
C GLY A 161 -16.52 -11.00 -12.60
N GLN A 162 -17.34 -10.09 -13.16
CA GLN A 162 -17.49 -9.94 -14.62
C GLN A 162 -16.41 -9.05 -15.26
N LEU A 163 -15.56 -8.44 -14.46
CA LEU A 163 -14.53 -7.53 -14.91
C LEU A 163 -13.24 -8.27 -15.23
N SER A 164 -12.44 -7.71 -16.17
CA SER A 164 -11.07 -8.19 -16.41
C SER A 164 -10.22 -7.95 -15.15
N GLY A 165 -9.10 -8.70 -15.01
CA GLY A 165 -8.21 -8.56 -13.87
C GLY A 165 -7.69 -7.14 -13.66
N GLY A 166 -7.32 -6.43 -14.72
CA GLY A 166 -6.90 -5.03 -14.64
C GLY A 166 -8.04 -4.07 -14.25
N GLN A 167 -9.29 -4.36 -14.67
CA GLN A 167 -10.46 -3.59 -14.22
C GLN A 167 -10.75 -3.83 -12.74
N GLN A 168 -10.69 -5.09 -12.27
CA GLN A 168 -10.83 -5.44 -10.85
C GLN A 168 -9.82 -4.70 -9.99
N GLN A 169 -8.55 -4.68 -10.39
CA GLN A 169 -7.49 -3.95 -9.70
C GLN A 169 -7.79 -2.45 -9.60
N ARG A 170 -8.23 -1.84 -10.70
CA ARG A 170 -8.63 -0.43 -10.72
C ARG A 170 -9.85 -0.13 -9.85
N VAL A 171 -10.79 -1.07 -9.69
CA VAL A 171 -11.92 -0.91 -8.73
C VAL A 171 -11.41 -0.82 -7.28
N PHE A 172 -10.42 -1.63 -6.91
CA PHE A 172 -9.82 -1.56 -5.56
C PHE A 172 -9.03 -0.28 -5.34
N LEU A 173 -8.36 0.23 -6.37
CA LEU A 173 -7.75 1.56 -6.32
C LEU A 173 -8.82 2.66 -6.16
N ALA A 174 -9.91 2.60 -6.94
CA ALA A 174 -11.03 3.54 -6.79
C ALA A 174 -11.63 3.51 -5.38
N ARG A 175 -11.77 2.32 -4.77
CA ARG A 175 -12.20 2.15 -3.37
C ARG A 175 -11.26 2.89 -2.41
N ALA A 176 -9.95 2.75 -2.59
CA ALA A 176 -8.98 3.45 -1.75
C ALA A 176 -9.05 4.97 -1.95
N LEU A 177 -9.22 5.46 -3.19
CA LEU A 177 -9.41 6.88 -3.47
C LEU A 177 -10.67 7.45 -2.79
N ALA A 178 -11.80 6.72 -2.83
CA ALA A 178 -13.05 7.11 -2.17
C ALA A 178 -12.90 7.28 -0.65
N GLN A 179 -11.94 6.58 -0.03
CA GLN A 179 -11.62 6.73 1.38
C GLN A 179 -11.01 8.10 1.71
N LYS A 180 -10.38 8.82 0.73
CA LYS A 180 -9.70 10.12 0.92
C LYS A 180 -8.69 10.08 2.08
N ALA A 181 -7.89 9.02 2.16
CA ALA A 181 -6.84 8.88 3.16
C ALA A 181 -5.70 9.91 2.96
N ASP A 182 -4.80 10.01 3.94
CA ASP A 182 -3.59 10.82 3.85
C ASP A 182 -2.35 9.98 3.54
N LEU A 183 -2.38 8.69 3.94
CA LEU A 183 -1.35 7.69 3.66
C LEU A 183 -2.01 6.47 3.02
N TYR A 184 -1.47 6.03 1.88
CA TYR A 184 -1.94 4.84 1.18
C TYR A 184 -0.84 3.77 1.15
N PHE A 185 -1.19 2.53 1.47
CA PHE A 185 -0.37 1.36 1.21
C PHE A 185 -0.99 0.57 0.06
N MET A 186 -0.17 0.20 -0.92
CA MET A 186 -0.60 -0.54 -2.09
C MET A 186 0.32 -1.71 -2.34
N ASP A 187 -0.23 -2.93 -2.27
CA ASP A 187 0.52 -4.16 -2.43
C ASP A 187 0.37 -4.67 -3.86
N GLU A 188 1.39 -4.44 -4.69
CA GLU A 188 1.44 -4.78 -6.12
C GLU A 188 0.25 -4.24 -6.93
N PRO A 189 -0.05 -2.93 -6.89
CA PRO A 189 -1.25 -2.38 -7.53
C PRO A 189 -1.21 -2.45 -9.06
N MET A 190 -0.08 -2.72 -9.67
CA MET A 190 0.12 -2.88 -11.13
C MET A 190 0.20 -4.35 -11.56
N ALA A 191 0.00 -5.32 -10.66
CA ALA A 191 0.12 -6.74 -11.02
C ALA A 191 -0.94 -7.15 -12.07
N GLY A 192 -0.49 -7.70 -13.20
CA GLY A 192 -1.37 -8.23 -14.23
C GLY A 192 -2.13 -7.18 -15.06
N VAL A 193 -1.68 -5.93 -15.06
CA VAL A 193 -2.20 -4.89 -15.97
C VAL A 193 -1.26 -4.67 -17.17
N ASP A 194 -1.80 -4.13 -18.25
CA ASP A 194 -1.00 -3.72 -19.40
C ASP A 194 -0.26 -2.41 -19.15
N ALA A 195 0.76 -2.12 -19.96
CA ALA A 195 1.61 -0.93 -19.78
C ALA A 195 0.85 0.40 -19.84
N ALA A 196 -0.22 0.51 -20.62
CA ALA A 196 -1.03 1.72 -20.69
C ALA A 196 -1.82 1.93 -19.39
N THR A 197 -2.37 0.85 -18.84
CA THR A 197 -3.04 0.86 -17.53
C THR A 197 -2.06 1.15 -16.38
N GLU A 198 -0.86 0.56 -16.41
CA GLU A 198 0.20 0.84 -15.45
C GLU A 198 0.56 2.33 -15.44
N HIS A 199 0.79 2.92 -16.62
CA HIS A 199 1.06 4.35 -16.75
C HIS A 199 -0.08 5.21 -16.18
N ALA A 200 -1.33 4.87 -16.48
CA ALA A 200 -2.49 5.60 -15.93
C ALA A 200 -2.57 5.51 -14.40
N ILE A 201 -2.25 4.35 -13.82
CA ILE A 201 -2.17 4.19 -12.36
C ILE A 201 -1.08 5.09 -11.79
N PHE A 202 0.13 5.10 -12.35
CA PHE A 202 1.21 5.97 -11.89
C PHE A 202 0.84 7.46 -11.93
N GLN A 203 0.12 7.92 -12.97
CA GLN A 203 -0.41 9.29 -13.02
C GLN A 203 -1.31 9.59 -11.83
N VAL A 204 -2.22 8.68 -11.48
CA VAL A 204 -3.10 8.86 -10.31
C VAL A 204 -2.30 8.89 -9.01
N LEU A 205 -1.24 8.07 -8.86
CA LEU A 205 -0.37 8.09 -7.68
C LEU A 205 0.41 9.39 -7.57
N ALA A 206 0.93 9.90 -8.70
CA ALA A 206 1.59 11.21 -8.77
C ALA A 206 0.62 12.34 -8.39
N ASP A 207 -0.63 12.29 -8.86
CA ASP A 207 -1.66 13.25 -8.48
C ASP A 207 -1.95 13.24 -6.98
N LEU A 208 -2.01 12.05 -6.37
CA LEU A 208 -2.18 11.94 -4.90
C LEU A 208 -1.02 12.60 -4.17
N ARG A 209 0.24 12.33 -4.58
CA ARG A 209 1.42 12.99 -4.01
C ARG A 209 1.34 14.51 -4.16
N ASN A 210 0.98 15.01 -5.34
CA ASN A 210 0.83 16.45 -5.61
C ASN A 210 -0.30 17.09 -4.79
N GLN A 211 -1.30 16.31 -4.35
CA GLN A 211 -2.36 16.72 -3.41
C GLN A 211 -1.91 16.63 -1.94
N GLY A 212 -0.63 16.40 -1.65
CA GLY A 212 -0.11 16.33 -0.30
C GLY A 212 -0.33 14.98 0.39
N LYS A 213 -0.58 13.89 -0.36
CA LYS A 213 -0.72 12.55 0.17
C LYS A 213 0.59 11.78 0.09
N THR A 214 0.76 10.80 0.97
CA THR A 214 1.86 9.84 0.92
C THR A 214 1.35 8.52 0.38
N VAL A 215 2.09 7.91 -0.54
CA VAL A 215 1.73 6.61 -1.12
C VAL A 215 2.93 5.67 -1.02
N VAL A 216 2.73 4.51 -0.40
CA VAL A 216 3.72 3.44 -0.27
C VAL A 216 3.29 2.28 -1.15
N VAL A 217 4.11 1.94 -2.14
CA VAL A 217 3.79 0.93 -3.16
C VAL A 217 4.79 -0.21 -3.09
N VAL A 218 4.32 -1.44 -2.96
CA VAL A 218 5.13 -2.62 -3.24
C VAL A 218 5.18 -2.83 -4.75
N HIS A 219 6.39 -2.92 -5.28
CA HIS A 219 6.63 -3.18 -6.70
C HIS A 219 7.72 -4.24 -6.87
N HIS A 220 7.63 -5.06 -7.91
CA HIS A 220 8.60 -6.14 -8.14
C HIS A 220 9.52 -5.87 -9.33
N ASP A 221 9.16 -4.95 -10.25
CA ASP A 221 9.97 -4.62 -11.41
C ASP A 221 10.84 -3.39 -11.14
N LEU A 222 12.15 -3.63 -11.09
CA LEU A 222 13.17 -2.58 -10.89
C LEU A 222 13.34 -1.66 -12.12
N ARG A 223 12.80 -2.03 -13.28
CA ARG A 223 13.02 -1.29 -14.53
C ARG A 223 12.13 -0.06 -14.67
N SER A 224 10.93 -0.10 -14.09
CA SER A 224 9.95 1.00 -14.11
C SER A 224 10.11 1.97 -12.93
N VAL A 225 11.06 1.69 -12.02
CA VAL A 225 11.18 2.34 -10.72
C VAL A 225 11.84 3.73 -10.74
N PRO A 226 12.96 3.99 -11.48
CA PRO A 226 13.74 5.22 -11.27
C PRO A 226 12.97 6.52 -11.55
N ASP A 227 11.97 6.47 -12.43
CA ASP A 227 11.30 7.68 -12.95
C ASP A 227 10.02 8.06 -12.19
N HIS A 228 9.53 7.22 -11.28
CA HIS A 228 8.23 7.40 -10.66
C HIS A 228 8.24 7.59 -9.14
N PHE A 229 9.28 7.13 -8.44
CA PHE A 229 9.32 7.16 -6.98
C PHE A 229 10.29 8.22 -6.45
N ASP A 230 9.87 8.91 -5.38
CA ASP A 230 10.70 9.90 -4.67
C ASP A 230 11.73 9.19 -3.77
N HIS A 231 11.37 8.00 -3.23
CA HIS A 231 12.22 7.18 -2.35
C HIS A 231 12.02 5.69 -2.65
N LEU A 232 13.09 4.90 -2.41
CA LEU A 232 13.12 3.45 -2.60
C LEU A 232 13.67 2.77 -1.36
#